data_d4a0c4eb639f34f0d9120e48dc08b545
#
_entry.id   d4a0c4eb639f34f0d9120e48dc08b545
#
_cell.length_a   1.000
_cell.length_b   1.000
_cell.length_c   1.000
_cell.angle_alpha   90.00
_cell.angle_beta   90.00
_cell.angle_gamma   90.00
#
_symmetry.space_group_name_H-M   'P 1'
#
loop_
_entity.id
_entity.type
_entity.pdbx_description
1 polymer ?
#
loop_
_entity_poly.entity_id
_entity_poly.type
_entity_poly.pdbx_seq_one_letter_code
_entity_poly.pdbx_strand_id
1 'polypeptide(L)'
;MSGAPYGYRDIRKTEEALAAYIIDDAAARVVRRVYEMYTVEGLSIGEIARRLNREGIAPRKASRWERSVVWGILRNPAYRGVACFGKTHLSARAQMRPQRRRGTTTPSHTAGHQRPREEWIEIPVPALVTEESFARAQELLYHNKIRSRRRTIAPSVVQGLVSCAKCGYALSRTSTQTMHPRDERK
;
A
#
# COMPACT_ATOMS: atom_id res chain seq x y z
N MET A 1 7.30 6.54 -19.35
CA MET A 1 6.97 6.87 -17.95
C MET A 1 5.71 6.11 -17.56
N SER A 2 5.65 5.52 -16.39
CA SER A 2 4.38 5.12 -15.79
C SER A 2 3.55 6.39 -15.61
N GLY A 3 2.26 6.38 -16.01
CA GLY A 3 1.41 7.58 -15.97
C GLY A 3 1.42 8.29 -14.61
N ALA A 4 1.17 9.58 -14.60
CA ALA A 4 1.17 10.42 -13.40
C ALA A 4 0.31 9.81 -12.28
N PRO A 5 0.67 9.98 -11.00
CA PRO A 5 -0.18 9.59 -9.88
C PRO A 5 -1.52 10.34 -9.89
N TYR A 6 -2.50 9.84 -9.14
CA TYR A 6 -3.78 10.56 -8.95
C TYR A 6 -3.49 11.93 -8.32
N GLY A 7 -4.13 12.98 -8.79
CA GLY A 7 -3.86 14.36 -8.38
C GLY A 7 -2.90 15.10 -9.31
N TYR A 8 -2.30 14.40 -10.27
CA TYR A 8 -1.43 15.02 -11.28
C TYR A 8 -1.84 14.61 -12.69
N ARG A 9 -1.51 15.49 -13.65
CA ARG A 9 -1.48 15.21 -15.08
C ARG A 9 -0.03 15.18 -15.54
N ASP A 10 0.30 14.28 -16.46
CA ASP A 10 1.62 14.21 -17.08
C ASP A 10 1.66 15.07 -18.35
N ILE A 11 2.66 15.93 -18.42
CA ILE A 11 3.08 16.57 -19.66
C ILE A 11 4.18 15.71 -20.25
N ARG A 12 3.99 15.30 -21.50
CA ARG A 12 5.02 14.53 -22.23
C ARG A 12 6.13 15.47 -22.66
N LYS A 13 7.34 14.95 -22.75
CA LYS A 13 8.48 15.65 -23.31
C LYS A 13 8.16 16.02 -24.77
N THR A 14 8.34 17.30 -25.11
CA THR A 14 8.39 17.84 -26.47
C THR A 14 9.79 18.32 -26.77
N GLU A 15 10.03 18.84 -27.98
CA GLU A 15 11.32 19.44 -28.35
C GLU A 15 11.65 20.67 -27.47
N GLU A 16 10.62 21.41 -27.05
CA GLU A 16 10.74 22.67 -26.33
C GLU A 16 10.56 22.51 -24.79
N ALA A 17 9.99 21.41 -24.29
CA ALA A 17 9.66 21.23 -22.88
C ALA A 17 10.02 19.84 -22.35
N LEU A 18 10.58 19.82 -21.14
CA LEU A 18 10.82 18.59 -20.41
C LEU A 18 9.51 17.97 -19.89
N ALA A 19 9.50 16.63 -19.75
CA ALA A 19 8.36 15.95 -19.13
C ALA A 19 8.18 16.41 -17.68
N ALA A 20 6.98 16.80 -17.31
CA ALA A 20 6.65 17.32 -15.99
C ALA A 20 5.28 16.80 -15.49
N TYR A 21 5.09 16.86 -14.17
CA TYR A 21 3.79 16.70 -13.56
C TYR A 21 3.19 18.06 -13.25
N ILE A 22 1.95 18.30 -13.66
CA ILE A 22 1.15 19.45 -13.26
C ILE A 22 0.01 19.01 -12.35
N ILE A 23 -0.40 19.89 -11.45
CA ILE A 23 -1.50 19.62 -10.53
C ILE A 23 -2.82 19.56 -11.30
N ASP A 24 -3.60 18.52 -11.02
CA ASP A 24 -5.02 18.45 -11.36
C ASP A 24 -5.83 18.88 -10.13
N ASP A 25 -6.32 20.11 -10.09
CA ASP A 25 -6.95 20.69 -8.89
C ASP A 25 -8.11 19.86 -8.34
N ALA A 26 -8.92 19.29 -9.21
CA ALA A 26 -10.04 18.46 -8.78
C ALA A 26 -9.56 17.18 -8.08
N ALA A 27 -8.62 16.47 -8.70
CA ALA A 27 -8.05 15.26 -8.13
C ALA A 27 -7.12 15.57 -6.93
N ALA A 28 -6.41 16.70 -6.94
CA ALA A 28 -5.56 17.13 -5.84
C ALA A 28 -6.34 17.40 -4.55
N ARG A 29 -7.55 17.98 -4.66
CA ARG A 29 -8.47 18.16 -3.52
C ARG A 29 -8.80 16.82 -2.87
N VAL A 30 -9.05 15.80 -3.66
CA VAL A 30 -9.34 14.46 -3.14
C VAL A 30 -8.12 13.87 -2.42
N VAL A 31 -6.90 14.06 -2.97
CA VAL A 31 -5.67 13.61 -2.30
C VAL A 31 -5.50 14.30 -0.95
N ARG A 32 -5.62 15.62 -0.88
CA ARG A 32 -5.53 16.36 0.40
C ARG A 32 -6.54 15.86 1.41
N ARG A 33 -7.78 15.63 0.97
CA ARG A 33 -8.85 15.09 1.81
C ARG A 33 -8.55 13.66 2.29
N VAL A 34 -7.94 12.81 1.48
CA VAL A 34 -7.50 11.46 1.91
C VAL A 34 -6.49 11.56 3.06
N TYR A 35 -5.52 12.49 2.97
CA TYR A 35 -4.57 12.71 4.06
C TYR A 35 -5.25 13.26 5.30
N GLU A 36 -6.14 14.23 5.19
CA GLU A 36 -6.91 14.79 6.29
C GLU A 36 -7.73 13.72 7.02
N MET A 37 -8.51 12.93 6.28
CA MET A 37 -9.28 11.81 6.83
C MET A 37 -8.40 10.80 7.57
N TYR A 38 -7.18 10.56 7.08
CA TYR A 38 -6.28 9.59 7.70
C TYR A 38 -5.53 10.14 8.90
N THR A 39 -4.99 11.38 8.82
CA THR A 39 -4.09 11.95 9.83
C THR A 39 -4.82 12.75 10.90
N VAL A 40 -5.96 13.35 10.58
CA VAL A 40 -6.73 14.22 11.48
C VAL A 40 -8.00 13.50 11.98
N GLU A 41 -8.85 12.99 11.05
CA GLU A 41 -10.07 12.29 11.45
C GLU A 41 -9.80 10.86 11.97
N GLY A 42 -8.60 10.30 11.77
CA GLY A 42 -8.22 8.97 12.26
C GLY A 42 -8.95 7.81 11.57
N LEU A 43 -9.50 8.02 10.37
CA LEU A 43 -10.24 7.00 9.65
C LEU A 43 -9.31 5.89 9.14
N SER A 44 -9.79 4.67 9.17
CA SER A 44 -9.06 3.55 8.56
C SER A 44 -9.03 3.69 7.03
N ILE A 45 -7.98 3.13 6.40
CA ILE A 45 -7.85 3.08 4.93
C ILE A 45 -9.09 2.50 4.25
N GLY A 46 -9.71 1.49 4.88
CA GLY A 46 -10.94 0.88 4.38
C GLY A 46 -12.15 1.80 4.48
N GLU A 47 -12.25 2.59 5.54
CA GLU A 47 -13.33 3.56 5.72
C GLU A 47 -13.22 4.72 4.73
N ILE A 48 -12.00 5.23 4.53
CA ILE A 48 -11.72 6.25 3.51
C ILE A 48 -12.17 5.79 2.12
N ALA A 49 -11.79 4.56 1.72
CA ALA A 49 -12.22 4.01 0.43
C ALA A 49 -13.75 3.92 0.32
N ARG A 50 -14.43 3.43 1.38
CA ARG A 50 -15.90 3.37 1.40
C ARG A 50 -16.56 4.74 1.32
N ARG A 51 -16.01 5.74 2.04
CA ARG A 51 -16.53 7.10 2.05
C ARG A 51 -16.43 7.75 0.66
N LEU A 52 -15.28 7.65 0.00
CA LEU A 52 -15.08 8.15 -1.35
C LEU A 52 -16.03 7.50 -2.37
N ASN A 53 -16.27 6.18 -2.22
CA ASN A 53 -17.22 5.47 -3.07
C ASN A 53 -18.68 5.90 -2.83
N ARG A 54 -19.08 6.11 -1.57
CA ARG A 54 -20.44 6.61 -1.24
C ARG A 54 -20.70 8.02 -1.78
N GLU A 55 -19.66 8.84 -1.83
CA GLU A 55 -19.73 10.20 -2.38
C GLU A 55 -19.65 10.24 -3.91
N GLY A 56 -19.55 9.09 -4.57
CA GLY A 56 -19.49 8.99 -6.03
C GLY A 56 -18.21 9.54 -6.66
N ILE A 57 -17.15 9.75 -5.87
CA ILE A 57 -15.87 10.23 -6.38
C ILE A 57 -15.19 9.10 -7.13
N ALA A 58 -14.92 9.29 -8.43
CA ALA A 58 -14.28 8.27 -9.25
C ALA A 58 -12.76 8.22 -9.06
N PRO A 59 -12.13 7.05 -8.93
CA PRO A 59 -10.68 6.90 -9.04
C PRO A 59 -10.25 6.99 -10.51
N ARG A 60 -8.94 7.19 -10.77
CA ARG A 60 -8.44 7.45 -12.13
C ARG A 60 -8.60 6.29 -13.11
N LYS A 61 -8.40 5.04 -12.66
CA LYS A 61 -8.33 3.87 -13.55
C LYS A 61 -9.29 2.74 -13.16
N ALA A 62 -9.78 2.73 -11.96
CA ALA A 62 -10.66 1.70 -11.45
C ALA A 62 -12.12 2.18 -11.41
N SER A 63 -13.07 1.28 -11.36
CA SER A 63 -14.50 1.61 -11.21
C SER A 63 -14.83 2.13 -9.81
N ARG A 64 -14.02 1.80 -8.81
CA ARG A 64 -14.21 2.20 -7.41
C ARG A 64 -12.89 2.30 -6.65
N TRP A 65 -12.92 2.98 -5.52
CA TRP A 65 -11.82 3.05 -4.58
C TRP A 65 -11.65 1.73 -3.85
N GLU A 66 -10.43 1.22 -3.90
CA GLU A 66 -9.98 0.05 -3.16
C GLU A 66 -9.00 0.48 -2.06
N ARG A 67 -8.91 -0.33 -0.99
CA ARG A 67 -7.96 -0.10 0.12
C ARG A 67 -6.52 0.03 -0.36
N SER A 68 -6.14 -0.75 -1.37
CA SER A 68 -4.82 -0.71 -2.00
C SER A 68 -4.51 0.62 -2.68
N VAL A 69 -5.51 1.26 -3.29
CA VAL A 69 -5.35 2.56 -3.96
C VAL A 69 -5.12 3.66 -2.92
N VAL A 70 -5.94 3.71 -1.87
CA VAL A 70 -5.77 4.67 -0.77
C VAL A 70 -4.44 4.47 -0.07
N TRP A 71 -4.05 3.22 0.20
CA TRP A 71 -2.74 2.89 0.77
C TRP A 71 -1.58 3.34 -0.12
N GLY A 72 -1.72 3.19 -1.44
CA GLY A 72 -0.74 3.67 -2.42
C GLY A 72 -0.60 5.19 -2.40
N ILE A 73 -1.70 5.93 -2.28
CA ILE A 73 -1.69 7.39 -2.14
C ILE A 73 -0.93 7.79 -0.88
N LEU A 74 -1.26 7.24 0.28
CA LEU A 74 -0.63 7.61 1.55
C LEU A 74 0.88 7.34 1.59
N ARG A 75 1.41 6.45 0.74
CA ARG A 75 2.83 6.09 0.69
C ARG A 75 3.64 6.73 -0.43
N ASN A 76 2.99 7.40 -1.36
CA ASN A 76 3.70 7.91 -2.53
C ASN A 76 4.39 9.24 -2.21
N PRO A 77 5.75 9.29 -2.24
CA PRO A 77 6.50 10.50 -1.91
C PRO A 77 6.30 11.65 -2.91
N ALA A 78 5.72 11.39 -4.09
CA ALA A 78 5.37 12.45 -5.02
C ALA A 78 4.44 13.51 -4.40
N TYR A 79 3.58 13.10 -3.45
CA TYR A 79 2.64 14.04 -2.81
C TYR A 79 3.30 15.04 -1.87
N ARG A 80 4.50 14.75 -1.36
CA ARG A 80 5.32 15.70 -0.61
C ARG A 80 6.31 16.48 -1.49
N GLY A 81 6.24 16.33 -2.82
CA GLY A 81 7.07 17.07 -3.76
C GLY A 81 8.24 16.28 -4.36
N VAL A 82 8.40 14.99 -4.08
CA VAL A 82 9.50 14.16 -4.58
C VAL A 82 8.97 12.92 -5.27
N ALA A 83 8.90 12.94 -6.60
CA ALA A 83 8.59 11.73 -7.36
C ALA A 83 9.85 10.86 -7.48
N CYS A 84 9.70 9.54 -7.30
CA CYS A 84 10.82 8.62 -7.40
C CYS A 84 10.61 7.69 -8.58
N PHE A 85 11.60 7.58 -9.45
CA PHE A 85 11.65 6.69 -10.60
C PHE A 85 12.67 5.56 -10.37
N GLY A 86 12.54 4.44 -11.13
CA GLY A 86 13.50 3.33 -11.03
C GLY A 86 13.41 2.49 -9.75
N LYS A 87 12.30 2.54 -9.02
CA LYS A 87 12.10 1.82 -7.74
C LYS A 87 12.19 0.31 -7.84
N THR A 88 11.91 -0.24 -9.01
CA THR A 88 11.87 -1.69 -9.23
C THR A 88 12.61 -2.08 -10.50
N HIS A 89 13.25 -3.23 -10.48
CA HIS A 89 13.75 -3.90 -11.67
C HIS A 89 13.06 -5.26 -11.83
N LEU A 90 12.91 -5.69 -13.06
CA LEU A 90 12.39 -7.01 -13.37
C LEU A 90 13.58 -7.95 -13.53
N SER A 91 13.59 -9.05 -12.82
CA SER A 91 14.57 -10.13 -12.98
C SER A 91 13.88 -11.42 -13.43
N ALA A 92 14.64 -12.31 -14.07
CA ALA A 92 14.17 -13.66 -14.30
C ALA A 92 13.85 -14.32 -12.95
N ARG A 93 12.63 -14.81 -12.81
CA ARG A 93 12.23 -15.53 -11.60
C ARG A 93 12.92 -16.89 -11.61
N ALA A 94 13.69 -17.18 -10.58
CA ALA A 94 14.15 -18.55 -10.37
C ALA A 94 12.93 -19.48 -10.37
N GLN A 95 12.98 -20.60 -11.10
CA GLN A 95 11.89 -21.57 -11.10
C GLN A 95 11.74 -22.15 -9.69
N MET A 96 10.82 -21.53 -8.93
CA MET A 96 10.36 -22.18 -7.71
C MET A 96 9.44 -23.33 -8.09
N ARG A 97 9.56 -24.45 -7.39
CA ARG A 97 8.64 -25.59 -7.55
C ARG A 97 7.21 -25.06 -7.61
N PRO A 98 6.41 -25.49 -8.61
CA PRO A 98 5.06 -24.98 -8.78
C PRO A 98 4.27 -25.26 -7.49
N GLN A 99 3.87 -24.19 -6.78
CA GLN A 99 2.87 -24.36 -5.74
C GLN A 99 1.63 -24.89 -6.42
N ARG A 100 1.16 -26.05 -5.95
CA ARG A 100 -0.11 -26.65 -6.39
C ARG A 100 -1.28 -25.75 -5.96
N ARG A 101 -1.44 -24.61 -6.62
CA ARG A 101 -2.67 -23.82 -6.57
C ARG A 101 -3.57 -24.35 -7.69
N ARG A 102 -4.75 -24.84 -7.29
CA ARG A 102 -5.79 -25.20 -8.26
C ARG A 102 -6.01 -24.03 -9.22
N GLY A 103 -5.80 -24.24 -10.50
CA GLY A 103 -6.23 -23.37 -11.58
C GLY A 103 -5.22 -22.41 -12.22
N THR A 104 -3.94 -22.39 -11.86
CA THR A 104 -2.95 -21.57 -12.57
C THR A 104 -1.89 -22.45 -13.22
N THR A 105 -1.88 -22.46 -14.55
CA THR A 105 -1.00 -23.31 -15.36
C THR A 105 0.33 -22.68 -15.75
N THR A 106 0.55 -21.39 -15.48
CA THR A 106 1.79 -20.72 -15.91
C THR A 106 2.41 -19.92 -14.77
N PRO A 107 3.59 -20.32 -14.24
CA PRO A 107 4.33 -19.46 -13.31
C PRO A 107 4.83 -18.22 -14.07
N SER A 108 4.62 -17.03 -13.49
CA SER A 108 5.23 -15.82 -14.02
C SER A 108 6.76 -15.94 -13.96
N HIS A 109 7.43 -15.89 -15.10
CA HIS A 109 8.88 -16.00 -15.20
C HIS A 109 9.64 -14.74 -14.77
N THR A 110 8.93 -13.64 -14.54
CA THR A 110 9.53 -12.37 -14.12
C THR A 110 9.01 -11.93 -12.75
N ALA A 111 9.92 -11.52 -11.91
CA ALA A 111 9.57 -10.93 -10.61
C ALA A 111 10.12 -9.51 -10.52
N GLY A 112 9.29 -8.59 -10.04
CA GLY A 112 9.74 -7.24 -9.71
C GLY A 112 10.46 -7.26 -8.37
N HIS A 113 11.70 -6.83 -8.33
CA HIS A 113 12.48 -6.61 -7.13
C HIS A 113 12.62 -5.12 -6.86
N GLN A 114 12.49 -4.74 -5.60
CA GLN A 114 12.73 -3.37 -5.20
C GLN A 114 14.23 -3.08 -5.24
N ARG A 115 14.62 -1.99 -5.90
CA ARG A 115 16.00 -1.51 -5.89
C ARG A 115 16.34 -0.86 -4.55
N PRO A 116 17.61 -0.86 -4.14
CA PRO A 116 18.08 -0.02 -3.04
C PRO A 116 17.66 1.44 -3.25
N ARG A 117 17.42 2.16 -2.16
CA ARG A 117 16.90 3.52 -2.24
C ARG A 117 17.89 4.49 -2.90
N GLU A 118 19.17 4.21 -2.77
CA GLU A 118 20.29 4.97 -3.36
C GLU A 118 20.27 4.97 -4.90
N GLU A 119 19.65 3.94 -5.49
CA GLU A 119 19.49 3.82 -6.95
C GLU A 119 18.22 4.50 -7.48
N TRP A 120 17.40 5.06 -6.61
CA TRP A 120 16.18 5.71 -7.04
C TRP A 120 16.50 7.10 -7.59
N ILE A 121 15.92 7.45 -8.73
CA ILE A 121 16.02 8.77 -9.32
C ILE A 121 14.92 9.64 -8.71
N GLU A 122 15.31 10.64 -7.94
CA GLU A 122 14.39 11.60 -7.35
C GLU A 122 14.16 12.77 -8.32
N ILE A 123 12.91 13.09 -8.57
CA ILE A 123 12.46 14.14 -9.48
C ILE A 123 11.60 15.12 -8.68
N PRO A 124 11.96 16.42 -8.62
CA PRO A 124 11.11 17.40 -7.96
C PRO A 124 9.78 17.56 -8.70
N VAL A 125 8.70 17.57 -7.97
CA VAL A 125 7.33 17.77 -8.49
C VAL A 125 6.54 18.70 -7.55
N PRO A 126 5.50 19.38 -8.01
CA PRO A 126 4.69 20.22 -7.13
C PRO A 126 4.09 19.40 -5.98
N ALA A 127 4.27 19.83 -4.73
CA ALA A 127 3.72 19.14 -3.57
C ALA A 127 2.21 19.35 -3.45
N LEU A 128 1.46 18.32 -3.09
CA LEU A 128 0.02 18.40 -2.81
C LEU A 128 -0.29 18.47 -1.31
N VAL A 129 0.60 17.94 -0.48
CA VAL A 129 0.49 17.94 0.98
C VAL A 129 1.78 18.43 1.61
N THR A 130 1.70 18.88 2.85
CA THR A 130 2.89 19.30 3.61
C THR A 130 3.74 18.10 4.00
N GLU A 131 5.04 18.31 4.21
CA GLU A 131 5.95 17.28 4.71
C GLU A 131 5.48 16.69 6.04
N GLU A 132 4.95 17.52 6.93
CA GLU A 132 4.41 17.11 8.23
C GLU A 132 3.23 16.14 8.08
N SER A 133 2.26 16.46 7.22
CA SER A 133 1.11 15.60 6.96
C SER A 133 1.55 14.26 6.35
N PHE A 134 2.54 14.28 5.46
CA PHE A 134 3.12 13.08 4.89
C PHE A 134 3.82 12.23 5.95
N ALA A 135 4.70 12.84 6.75
CA ALA A 135 5.43 12.16 7.83
C ALA A 135 4.47 11.53 8.84
N ARG A 136 3.43 12.28 9.25
CA ARG A 136 2.39 11.77 10.14
C ARG A 136 1.66 10.57 9.57
N ALA A 137 1.34 10.59 8.27
CA ALA A 137 0.72 9.44 7.61
C ALA A 137 1.65 8.21 7.61
N GLN A 138 2.97 8.39 7.37
CA GLN A 138 3.94 7.27 7.44
C GLN A 138 4.03 6.68 8.85
N GLU A 139 4.08 7.53 9.88
CA GLU A 139 4.10 7.11 11.28
C GLU A 139 2.88 6.26 11.63
N LEU A 140 1.67 6.74 11.28
CA LEU A 140 0.43 6.00 11.51
C LEU A 140 0.39 4.67 10.75
N LEU A 141 0.87 4.63 9.50
CA LEU A 141 0.98 3.40 8.71
C LEU A 141 1.93 2.39 9.37
N TYR A 142 3.06 2.86 9.91
CA TYR A 142 4.02 2.03 10.62
C TYR A 142 3.41 1.46 11.91
N HIS A 143 2.78 2.29 12.73
CA HIS A 143 2.11 1.85 13.95
C HIS A 143 0.98 0.85 13.67
N ASN A 144 0.17 1.10 12.65
CA ASN A 144 -0.89 0.19 12.23
C ASN A 144 -0.34 -1.16 11.75
N LYS A 145 0.84 -1.18 11.11
CA LYS A 145 1.51 -2.42 10.70
C LYS A 145 1.98 -3.23 11.93
N ILE A 146 2.58 -2.57 12.91
CA ILE A 146 3.09 -3.22 14.13
C ILE A 146 1.93 -3.78 14.96
N ARG A 147 0.85 -3.00 15.12
CA ARG A 147 -0.31 -3.34 15.94
C ARG A 147 -1.39 -4.11 15.17
N SER A 148 -1.16 -4.48 13.91
CA SER A 148 -2.17 -5.17 13.11
C SER A 148 -2.54 -6.51 13.73
N ARG A 149 -3.82 -6.69 14.03
CA ARG A 149 -4.36 -7.95 14.51
C ARG A 149 -4.38 -8.94 13.34
N ARG A 150 -3.72 -10.10 13.51
CA ARG A 150 -3.87 -11.19 12.55
C ARG A 150 -5.30 -11.72 12.66
N ARG A 151 -5.88 -12.08 11.52
CA ARG A 151 -7.21 -12.68 11.46
C ARG A 151 -7.16 -14.06 12.13
N THR A 152 -7.69 -14.18 13.34
CA THR A 152 -7.78 -15.44 14.11
C THR A 152 -9.20 -15.92 14.14
N ILE A 153 -9.41 -17.23 13.96
CA ILE A 153 -10.73 -17.87 14.00
C ILE A 153 -11.28 -17.89 15.45
N ALA A 154 -10.38 -18.07 16.44
CA ALA A 154 -10.72 -18.01 17.85
C ALA A 154 -9.94 -16.88 18.53
N PRO A 155 -10.55 -15.73 18.81
CA PRO A 155 -9.89 -14.63 19.49
C PRO A 155 -9.50 -15.00 20.91
N SER A 156 -8.35 -14.55 21.39
CA SER A 156 -7.88 -14.67 22.77
C SER A 156 -8.12 -13.33 23.50
N VAL A 157 -8.37 -13.40 24.80
CA VAL A 157 -8.57 -12.19 25.64
C VAL A 157 -7.40 -11.22 25.55
N VAL A 158 -6.18 -11.73 25.40
CA VAL A 158 -4.95 -10.90 25.30
C VAL A 158 -4.60 -10.54 23.85
N GLN A 159 -5.44 -10.86 22.87
CA GLN A 159 -5.14 -10.58 21.47
C GLN A 159 -5.12 -9.08 21.19
N GLY A 160 -3.98 -8.61 20.70
CA GLY A 160 -3.73 -7.20 20.42
C GLY A 160 -3.26 -6.39 21.63
N LEU A 161 -3.19 -7.00 22.81
CA LEU A 161 -2.65 -6.38 24.02
C LEU A 161 -1.18 -6.78 24.28
N VAL A 162 -0.73 -7.91 23.73
CA VAL A 162 0.61 -8.43 23.93
C VAL A 162 1.48 -8.17 22.70
N SER A 163 2.64 -7.58 22.91
CA SER A 163 3.63 -7.32 21.87
C SER A 163 4.98 -7.92 22.25
N CYS A 164 5.80 -8.20 21.23
CA CYS A 164 7.17 -8.67 21.47
C CYS A 164 8.00 -7.52 22.07
N ALA A 165 8.65 -7.76 23.22
CA ALA A 165 9.50 -6.76 23.88
C ALA A 165 10.71 -6.35 23.02
N LYS A 166 11.19 -7.24 22.13
CA LYS A 166 12.36 -6.99 21.29
C LYS A 166 12.04 -6.17 20.03
N CYS A 167 10.93 -6.43 19.35
CA CYS A 167 10.60 -5.80 18.05
C CYS A 167 9.26 -5.03 18.02
N GLY A 168 8.51 -5.02 19.12
CA GLY A 168 7.24 -4.29 19.22
C GLY A 168 6.05 -4.87 18.44
N TYR A 169 6.24 -5.95 17.68
CA TYR A 169 5.16 -6.57 16.92
C TYR A 169 4.13 -7.24 17.83
N ALA A 170 2.86 -7.12 17.48
CA ALA A 170 1.79 -7.82 18.16
C ALA A 170 1.96 -9.33 18.04
N LEU A 171 1.83 -10.03 19.17
CA LEU A 171 1.87 -11.49 19.21
C LEU A 171 0.51 -12.08 18.83
N SER A 172 0.53 -13.20 18.11
CA SER A 172 -0.67 -13.94 17.74
C SER A 172 -0.66 -15.30 18.43
N ARG A 173 -1.84 -15.71 18.93
CA ARG A 173 -2.01 -17.06 19.46
C ARG A 173 -1.99 -18.08 18.32
N THR A 174 -1.23 -19.12 18.45
CA THR A 174 -1.30 -20.36 17.67
C THR A 174 -1.83 -21.47 18.54
N SER A 175 -2.83 -22.21 18.09
CA SER A 175 -3.25 -23.47 18.70
C SER A 175 -2.72 -24.62 17.83
N THR A 176 -1.91 -25.49 18.39
CA THR A 176 -1.58 -26.77 17.80
C THR A 176 -2.67 -27.77 18.19
N GLN A 177 -3.46 -28.20 17.23
CA GLN A 177 -4.26 -29.40 17.41
C GLN A 177 -3.36 -30.60 17.16
N THR A 178 -3.03 -31.34 18.20
CA THR A 178 -2.53 -32.70 18.06
C THR A 178 -3.69 -33.53 17.48
N MET A 179 -3.58 -33.93 16.22
CA MET A 179 -4.44 -34.96 15.69
C MET A 179 -4.12 -36.24 16.44
N HIS A 180 -5.00 -36.65 17.38
CA HIS A 180 -5.00 -38.01 17.86
C HIS A 180 -5.31 -38.93 16.67
N PRO A 181 -4.55 -40.04 16.48
CA PRO A 181 -4.94 -41.01 15.48
C PRO A 181 -6.39 -41.44 15.79
N ARG A 182 -7.25 -41.40 14.76
CA ARG A 182 -8.58 -41.97 14.89
C ARG A 182 -8.38 -43.41 15.25
N ASP A 183 -8.82 -43.81 16.45
CA ASP A 183 -9.04 -45.19 16.78
C ASP A 183 -9.93 -45.81 15.67
N GLU A 184 -9.35 -46.71 14.92
CA GLU A 184 -10.08 -47.62 14.05
C GLU A 184 -10.99 -48.44 14.92
N ARG A 185 -12.21 -47.93 15.14
CA ARG A 185 -13.25 -48.79 15.74
C ARG A 185 -13.70 -49.76 14.68
N LYS A 186 -13.44 -51.04 14.98
CA LYS A 186 -14.00 -52.24 14.37
C LYS A 186 -15.53 -52.16 14.15
#